data_42be964eb03db050771ed0c584921ffc
#
_entry.id   42be964eb03db050771ed0c584921ffc
#
_cell.length_a   1.000
_cell.length_b   1.000
_cell.length_c   1.000
_cell.angle_alpha   90.00
_cell.angle_beta   90.00
_cell.angle_gamma   90.00
#
_symmetry.space_group_name_H-M   'P 1'
#
loop_
_entity.id
_entity.type
_entity.pdbx_description
1 polymer ?
#
loop_
_entity_poly.entity_id
_entity_poly.type
_entity_poly.pdbx_seq_one_letter_code
_entity_poly.pdbx_strand_id
1 'polypeptide(L)'
;EMTPRLELKGVPKTQKEAVARAAEQLPEEEAWRMNYWGYGPGFYFAPKSSYAASPDPDLELKQLIRAIHALGMELILEFPFTEDTDMLLILECLRYWVQEYHVDGFVLMTRSTVCEELARLPMFRDVKLIGEWFPDGLVQKNAQMWHSRLAESNDGFMNDCRRMLRGDGEQSGAFAVRLRRNPKGCAVINYVTTHDGFTLEDLVSYDYKHNQANGEQDRDGTDYNYSWNCGVEGPTRKKEILRLRMRQKKNAL
;
A
#
# COMPACT_ATOMS: atom_id res chain seq x y z
N GLU A 1 -1.53 7.88 14.00
CA GLU A 1 -0.90 7.28 15.19
C GLU A 1 0.44 7.92 15.46
N MET A 2 0.78 8.01 16.72
CA MET A 2 2.03 8.60 17.14
C MET A 2 3.11 7.55 17.19
N THR A 3 4.36 7.97 17.06
CA THR A 3 5.49 7.05 17.20
C THR A 3 5.37 6.24 18.50
N PRO A 4 5.82 4.98 18.55
CA PRO A 4 5.64 4.07 19.71
C PRO A 4 6.28 4.55 21.03
N ARG A 5 6.89 5.73 21.06
CA ARG A 5 7.54 6.32 22.24
C ARG A 5 6.62 7.21 23.07
N LEU A 6 5.35 7.40 22.65
CA LEU A 6 4.43 8.33 23.31
C LEU A 6 3.32 7.60 24.03
N GLU A 7 3.39 7.57 25.34
CA GLU A 7 2.25 7.22 26.19
C GLU A 7 1.34 8.45 26.37
N LEU A 8 0.23 8.49 25.68
CA LEU A 8 -0.78 9.51 25.89
C LEU A 8 -1.59 9.20 27.13
N LYS A 9 -1.59 10.12 28.08
CA LYS A 9 -2.52 10.08 29.20
C LYS A 9 -3.93 10.40 28.71
N GLY A 10 -4.73 9.36 28.48
CA GLY A 10 -6.09 9.44 27.97
C GLY A 10 -6.20 9.48 26.46
N VAL A 11 -7.38 9.17 25.93
CA VAL A 11 -7.66 9.11 24.49
C VAL A 11 -7.92 10.52 23.97
N PRO A 12 -7.16 11.02 22.99
CA PRO A 12 -7.44 12.32 22.36
C PRO A 12 -8.73 12.22 21.53
N LYS A 13 -9.58 13.23 21.62
CA LYS A 13 -10.87 13.25 20.91
C LYS A 13 -10.75 13.65 19.43
N THR A 14 -9.66 14.28 19.06
CA THR A 14 -9.41 14.74 17.68
C THR A 14 -7.94 14.57 17.32
N GLN A 15 -7.65 14.48 16.03
CA GLN A 15 -6.28 14.47 15.52
C GLN A 15 -5.48 15.70 15.98
N LYS A 16 -6.10 16.88 15.99
CA LYS A 16 -5.47 18.12 16.46
C LYS A 16 -5.09 18.05 17.94
N GLU A 17 -5.95 17.47 18.77
CA GLU A 17 -5.67 17.27 20.20
C GLU A 17 -4.56 16.23 20.39
N ALA A 18 -4.55 15.16 19.60
CA ALA A 18 -3.49 14.17 19.63
C ALA A 18 -2.13 14.77 19.29
N VAL A 19 -2.06 15.60 18.23
CA VAL A 19 -0.83 16.30 17.84
C VAL A 19 -0.39 17.27 18.94
N ALA A 20 -1.30 18.05 19.51
CA ALA A 20 -0.97 19.00 20.58
C ALA A 20 -0.39 18.29 21.81
N ARG A 21 -1.02 17.20 22.26
CA ARG A 21 -0.53 16.41 23.40
C ARG A 21 0.81 15.72 23.11
N ALA A 22 1.04 15.31 21.86
CA ALA A 22 2.33 14.77 21.44
C ALA A 22 3.41 15.84 21.47
N ALA A 23 3.11 17.03 20.99
CA ALA A 23 4.03 18.17 20.98
C ALA A 23 4.50 18.57 22.39
N GLU A 24 3.65 18.40 23.41
CA GLU A 24 4.00 18.65 24.81
C GLU A 24 5.01 17.65 25.41
N GLN A 25 5.14 16.46 24.81
CA GLN A 25 5.93 15.35 25.34
C GLN A 25 7.22 15.09 24.57
N LEU A 26 7.35 15.64 23.36
CA LEU A 26 8.51 15.45 22.50
C LEU A 26 9.36 16.71 22.41
N PRO A 27 10.67 16.56 22.15
CA PRO A 27 11.50 17.68 21.73
C PRO A 27 10.87 18.39 20.53
N GLU A 28 11.01 19.71 20.46
CA GLU A 28 10.37 20.57 19.48
C GLU A 28 10.60 20.12 18.03
N GLU A 29 11.74 19.49 17.76
CA GLU A 29 12.13 18.94 16.45
C GLU A 29 11.38 17.64 16.06
N GLU A 30 10.80 16.93 17.05
CA GLU A 30 10.11 15.65 16.82
C GLU A 30 8.58 15.74 17.02
N ALA A 31 8.11 16.80 17.63
CA ALA A 31 6.76 16.90 18.19
C ALA A 31 5.62 16.86 17.16
N TRP A 32 5.88 17.12 15.89
CA TRP A 32 4.86 17.24 14.87
C TRP A 32 4.78 16.07 13.88
N ARG A 33 5.64 15.08 14.02
CA ARG A 33 5.66 13.93 13.12
C ARG A 33 4.58 12.92 13.50
N MET A 34 3.56 12.83 12.67
CA MET A 34 2.54 11.78 12.79
C MET A 34 2.80 10.68 11.78
N ASN A 35 2.68 9.43 12.22
CA ASN A 35 2.64 8.29 11.32
C ASN A 35 1.26 8.26 10.63
N TYR A 36 1.13 9.01 9.53
CA TYR A 36 -0.13 9.15 8.81
C TYR A 36 -0.64 7.82 8.25
N TRP A 37 0.26 7.03 7.65
CA TRP A 37 -0.08 5.76 7.02
C TRP A 37 -0.14 4.58 7.99
N GLY A 38 0.48 4.68 9.15
CA GLY A 38 0.57 3.59 10.11
C GLY A 38 1.61 2.52 9.76
N TYR A 39 2.50 2.78 8.79
CA TYR A 39 3.59 1.88 8.45
C TYR A 39 4.67 1.91 9.51
N GLY A 40 4.68 0.91 10.37
CA GLY A 40 5.67 0.76 11.41
C GLY A 40 5.35 -0.40 12.33
N PRO A 41 6.33 -0.92 13.08
CA PRO A 41 6.09 -1.95 14.08
C PRO A 41 5.18 -1.42 15.18
N GLY A 42 4.15 -2.17 15.56
CA GLY A 42 3.35 -1.77 16.71
C GLY A 42 1.95 -2.36 16.78
N PHE A 43 0.94 -1.56 16.63
CA PHE A 43 -0.44 -1.87 17.02
C PHE A 43 -1.20 -2.71 15.98
N TYR A 44 -0.74 -3.93 15.74
CA TYR A 44 -1.30 -4.82 14.71
C TYR A 44 -2.75 -5.26 14.97
N PHE A 45 -3.25 -5.13 16.19
CA PHE A 45 -4.57 -5.62 16.60
C PHE A 45 -5.60 -4.51 16.87
N ALA A 46 -5.29 -3.28 16.53
CA ALA A 46 -6.17 -2.15 16.83
C ALA A 46 -6.39 -1.27 15.60
N PRO A 47 -7.63 -0.85 15.33
CA PRO A 47 -7.91 0.15 14.32
C PRO A 47 -7.34 1.51 14.72
N LYS A 48 -6.99 2.33 13.75
CA LYS A 48 -6.43 3.66 13.95
C LYS A 48 -7.48 4.62 14.50
N SER A 49 -7.38 4.93 15.78
CA SER A 49 -8.37 5.77 16.48
C SER A 49 -8.56 7.16 15.87
N SER A 50 -7.52 7.73 15.22
CA SER A 50 -7.63 9.03 14.56
C SER A 50 -8.53 9.04 13.31
N TYR A 51 -8.91 7.88 12.78
CA TYR A 51 -9.86 7.75 11.68
C TYR A 51 -11.31 7.65 12.15
N ALA A 52 -11.53 7.35 13.43
CA ALA A 52 -12.86 7.24 13.99
C ALA A 52 -13.45 8.63 14.32
N ALA A 53 -14.73 8.80 14.06
CA ALA A 53 -15.50 9.98 14.46
C ALA A 53 -16.04 9.84 15.89
N SER A 54 -16.15 8.61 16.39
CA SER A 54 -16.63 8.28 17.74
C SER A 54 -15.49 7.84 18.66
N PRO A 55 -15.71 7.76 19.98
CA PRO A 55 -14.72 7.24 20.92
C PRO A 55 -14.53 5.72 20.84
N ASP A 56 -15.32 5.01 20.01
CA ASP A 56 -15.23 3.55 19.82
C ASP A 56 -14.84 3.22 18.37
N PRO A 57 -13.54 3.21 18.05
CA PRO A 57 -13.04 2.92 16.71
C PRO A 57 -13.30 1.47 16.26
N ASP A 58 -13.40 0.51 17.20
CA ASP A 58 -13.68 -0.89 16.89
C ASP A 58 -15.08 -1.07 16.34
N LEU A 59 -16.07 -0.51 17.03
CA LEU A 59 -17.46 -0.56 16.59
C LEU A 59 -17.64 0.17 15.25
N GLU A 60 -17.01 1.32 15.12
CA GLU A 60 -17.13 2.14 13.90
C GLU A 60 -16.53 1.43 12.69
N LEU A 61 -15.36 0.79 12.84
CA LEU A 61 -14.75 -0.01 11.77
C LEU A 61 -15.62 -1.23 11.41
N LYS A 62 -16.17 -1.95 12.40
CA LYS A 62 -17.09 -3.07 12.15
C LYS A 62 -18.35 -2.61 11.40
N GLN A 63 -18.89 -1.43 11.71
CA GLN A 63 -20.01 -0.84 10.98
C GLN A 63 -19.63 -0.48 9.55
N LEU A 64 -18.44 0.09 9.32
CA LEU A 64 -17.91 0.40 7.99
C LEU A 64 -17.78 -0.86 7.14
N ILE A 65 -17.17 -1.92 7.68
CA ILE A 65 -17.01 -3.20 6.97
C ILE A 65 -18.38 -3.76 6.57
N ARG A 66 -19.33 -3.77 7.50
CA ARG A 66 -20.69 -4.21 7.21
C ARG A 66 -21.37 -3.41 6.11
N ALA A 67 -21.14 -2.09 6.07
CA ALA A 67 -21.69 -1.24 5.01
C ALA A 67 -21.03 -1.52 3.65
N ILE A 68 -19.72 -1.75 3.64
CA ILE A 68 -18.94 -2.15 2.44
C ILE A 68 -19.49 -3.48 1.90
N HIS A 69 -19.65 -4.49 2.75
CA HIS A 69 -20.20 -5.79 2.36
C HIS A 69 -21.63 -5.70 1.84
N ALA A 70 -22.47 -4.83 2.42
CA ALA A 70 -23.83 -4.60 1.94
C ALA A 70 -23.89 -4.03 0.51
N LEU A 71 -22.80 -3.39 0.06
CA LEU A 71 -22.64 -2.90 -1.31
C LEU A 71 -22.00 -3.94 -2.24
N GLY A 72 -21.74 -5.16 -1.74
CA GLY A 72 -21.07 -6.21 -2.52
C GLY A 72 -19.57 -5.96 -2.74
N MET A 73 -18.97 -5.10 -1.94
CA MET A 73 -17.53 -4.83 -1.97
C MET A 73 -16.81 -5.59 -0.87
N GLU A 74 -15.52 -5.79 -1.03
CA GLU A 74 -14.64 -6.44 -0.07
C GLU A 74 -13.68 -5.41 0.56
N LEU A 75 -13.28 -5.66 1.81
CA LEU A 75 -12.26 -4.88 2.51
C LEU A 75 -10.95 -5.66 2.57
N ILE A 76 -9.89 -5.06 2.07
CA ILE A 76 -8.53 -5.60 2.12
C ILE A 76 -7.67 -4.67 2.97
N LEU A 77 -6.98 -5.23 3.97
CA LEU A 77 -6.05 -4.48 4.82
C LEU A 77 -4.62 -4.70 4.36
N GLU A 78 -3.81 -3.64 4.44
CA GLU A 78 -2.38 -3.69 4.15
C GLU A 78 -1.59 -3.73 5.46
N PHE A 79 -0.66 -4.70 5.56
CA PHE A 79 0.20 -4.88 6.74
C PHE A 79 1.68 -4.85 6.36
N PRO A 80 2.44 -3.87 6.88
CA PRO A 80 3.88 -3.80 6.75
C PRO A 80 4.55 -4.59 7.88
N PHE A 81 4.68 -5.88 7.72
CA PHE A 81 5.45 -6.69 8.67
C PHE A 81 6.95 -6.58 8.35
N THR A 82 7.74 -6.25 9.35
CA THR A 82 9.21 -6.21 9.21
C THR A 82 9.77 -7.63 9.05
N GLU A 83 11.01 -7.73 8.55
CA GLU A 83 11.70 -9.03 8.40
C GLU A 83 11.83 -9.80 9.70
N ASP A 84 11.94 -9.09 10.83
CA ASP A 84 12.07 -9.65 12.17
C ASP A 84 10.74 -9.96 12.85
N THR A 85 9.61 -9.67 12.20
CA THR A 85 8.29 -9.96 12.78
C THR A 85 8.09 -11.46 12.89
N ASP A 86 7.78 -11.93 14.10
CA ASP A 86 7.56 -13.35 14.36
C ASP A 86 6.36 -13.89 13.58
N MET A 87 6.51 -15.07 12.99
CA MET A 87 5.47 -15.71 12.18
C MET A 87 4.18 -15.98 12.98
N LEU A 88 4.30 -16.33 14.26
CA LEU A 88 3.13 -16.55 15.11
C LEU A 88 2.37 -15.26 15.35
N LEU A 89 3.07 -14.14 15.54
CA LEU A 89 2.44 -12.82 15.66
C LEU A 89 1.70 -12.44 14.38
N ILE A 90 2.29 -12.66 13.22
CA ILE A 90 1.64 -12.42 11.92
C ILE A 90 0.37 -13.27 11.81
N LEU A 91 0.47 -14.56 12.09
CA LEU A 91 -0.66 -15.49 12.00
C LEU A 91 -1.80 -15.06 12.94
N GLU A 92 -1.51 -14.75 14.20
CA GLU A 92 -2.51 -14.34 15.18
C GLU A 92 -3.14 -12.98 14.79
N CYS A 93 -2.35 -12.05 14.28
CA CYS A 93 -2.84 -10.78 13.77
C CYS A 93 -3.86 -10.99 12.64
N LEU A 94 -3.48 -11.70 11.59
CA LEU A 94 -4.36 -11.90 10.44
C LEU A 94 -5.60 -12.72 10.80
N ARG A 95 -5.45 -13.71 11.69
CA ARG A 95 -6.58 -14.49 12.24
C ARG A 95 -7.56 -13.58 12.97
N TYR A 96 -7.07 -12.70 13.83
CA TYR A 96 -7.89 -11.73 14.56
C TYR A 96 -8.73 -10.86 13.62
N TRP A 97 -8.13 -10.28 12.60
CA TRP A 97 -8.84 -9.43 11.64
C TRP A 97 -9.89 -10.20 10.83
N VAL A 98 -9.62 -11.45 10.47
CA VAL A 98 -10.62 -12.30 9.79
C VAL A 98 -11.76 -12.64 10.70
N GLN A 99 -11.49 -13.06 11.96
CA GLN A 99 -12.51 -13.55 12.87
C GLN A 99 -13.35 -12.44 13.51
N GLU A 100 -12.70 -11.33 13.91
CA GLU A 100 -13.36 -10.25 14.64
C GLU A 100 -13.98 -9.19 13.73
N TYR A 101 -13.37 -8.96 12.57
CA TYR A 101 -13.78 -7.89 11.65
C TYR A 101 -14.32 -8.41 10.32
N HIS A 102 -14.17 -9.69 10.02
CA HIS A 102 -14.58 -10.29 8.75
C HIS A 102 -13.91 -9.63 7.54
N VAL A 103 -12.61 -9.36 7.66
CA VAL A 103 -11.80 -8.80 6.58
C VAL A 103 -11.63 -9.85 5.48
N ASP A 104 -11.74 -9.43 4.21
CA ASP A 104 -11.77 -10.33 3.06
C ASP A 104 -10.38 -10.67 2.51
N GLY A 105 -9.38 -9.87 2.88
CA GLY A 105 -8.02 -10.10 2.41
C GLY A 105 -6.98 -9.16 2.99
N PHE A 106 -5.74 -9.45 2.62
CA PHE A 106 -4.57 -8.72 3.08
C PHE A 106 -3.58 -8.45 1.95
N VAL A 107 -3.04 -7.25 1.92
CA VAL A 107 -1.78 -6.95 1.23
C VAL A 107 -0.67 -7.10 2.25
N LEU A 108 0.26 -8.01 1.97
CA LEU A 108 1.33 -8.38 2.89
C LEU A 108 2.66 -7.82 2.37
N MET A 109 3.12 -6.76 3.00
CA MET A 109 4.47 -6.22 2.78
C MET A 109 5.43 -6.97 3.69
N THR A 110 5.84 -8.17 3.26
CA THR A 110 6.70 -9.07 4.03
C THR A 110 7.43 -10.05 3.12
N ARG A 111 8.28 -10.91 3.70
CA ARG A 111 9.00 -11.93 2.94
C ARG A 111 8.04 -12.90 2.22
N SER A 112 8.37 -13.28 0.99
CA SER A 112 7.60 -14.25 0.20
C SER A 112 7.39 -15.59 0.91
N THR A 113 8.34 -16.03 1.75
CA THR A 113 8.23 -17.25 2.56
C THR A 113 7.06 -17.19 3.55
N VAL A 114 6.82 -16.03 4.17
CA VAL A 114 5.67 -15.82 5.08
C VAL A 114 4.37 -15.94 4.29
N CYS A 115 4.27 -15.30 3.15
CA CYS A 115 3.09 -15.41 2.27
C CYS A 115 2.83 -16.86 1.84
N GLU A 116 3.90 -17.62 1.55
CA GLU A 116 3.81 -19.04 1.19
C GLU A 116 3.26 -19.89 2.34
N GLU A 117 3.74 -19.67 3.56
CA GLU A 117 3.27 -20.40 4.73
C GLU A 117 1.80 -20.09 5.05
N LEU A 118 1.41 -18.81 5.02
CA LEU A 118 0.02 -18.38 5.21
C LEU A 118 -0.93 -18.97 4.17
N ALA A 119 -0.52 -19.00 2.90
CA ALA A 119 -1.33 -19.54 1.82
C ALA A 119 -1.61 -21.05 1.95
N ARG A 120 -0.81 -21.78 2.73
CA ARG A 120 -1.01 -23.21 3.01
C ARG A 120 -1.98 -23.48 4.15
N LEU A 121 -2.34 -22.46 4.93
CA LEU A 121 -3.19 -22.63 6.10
C LEU A 121 -4.68 -22.65 5.70
N PRO A 122 -5.46 -23.67 6.11
CA PRO A 122 -6.85 -23.79 5.72
C PRO A 122 -7.72 -22.58 6.09
N MET A 123 -7.36 -21.88 7.16
CA MET A 123 -8.11 -20.71 7.62
C MET A 123 -8.08 -19.53 6.66
N PHE A 124 -7.05 -19.43 5.79
CA PHE A 124 -6.94 -18.38 4.78
C PHE A 124 -7.40 -18.83 3.39
N ARG A 125 -8.03 -19.99 3.30
CA ARG A 125 -8.49 -20.57 2.04
C ARG A 125 -9.38 -19.62 1.24
N ASP A 126 -10.28 -18.91 1.90
CA ASP A 126 -11.22 -17.98 1.28
C ASP A 126 -10.82 -16.50 1.45
N VAL A 127 -9.65 -16.25 2.04
CA VAL A 127 -9.08 -14.92 2.28
C VAL A 127 -8.12 -14.56 1.15
N LYS A 128 -8.23 -13.37 0.59
CA LYS A 128 -7.31 -12.87 -0.43
C LYS A 128 -5.95 -12.56 0.19
N LEU A 129 -4.90 -13.18 -0.32
CA LEU A 129 -3.52 -12.88 0.07
C LEU A 129 -2.81 -12.25 -1.12
N ILE A 130 -2.45 -10.99 -0.98
CA ILE A 130 -1.78 -10.20 -2.01
C ILE A 130 -0.35 -9.95 -1.52
N GLY A 131 0.63 -10.37 -2.31
CA GLY A 131 2.05 -10.18 -2.04
C GLY A 131 2.77 -9.65 -3.27
N GLU A 132 4.04 -9.28 -3.12
CA GLU A 132 4.85 -8.85 -4.26
C GLU A 132 5.11 -10.01 -5.23
N TRP A 133 5.26 -11.21 -4.70
CA TRP A 133 5.60 -12.39 -5.47
C TRP A 133 5.30 -13.68 -4.70
N PHE A 134 4.95 -14.75 -5.44
CA PHE A 134 4.79 -16.10 -4.91
C PHE A 134 5.65 -17.11 -5.69
N PRO A 135 6.25 -18.12 -5.01
CA PRO A 135 7.02 -19.16 -5.68
C PRO A 135 6.19 -19.98 -6.67
N ASP A 136 6.76 -20.28 -7.83
CA ASP A 136 6.07 -21.06 -8.88
C ASP A 136 5.51 -22.40 -8.36
N GLY A 137 6.23 -23.08 -7.47
CA GLY A 137 5.77 -24.33 -6.86
C GLY A 137 4.51 -24.17 -6.01
N LEU A 138 4.34 -23.04 -5.33
CA LEU A 138 3.13 -22.71 -4.60
C LEU A 138 1.98 -22.38 -5.57
N VAL A 139 2.24 -21.55 -6.56
CA VAL A 139 1.26 -21.14 -7.56
C VAL A 139 0.72 -22.37 -8.32
N GLN A 140 1.59 -23.31 -8.71
CA GLN A 140 1.18 -24.55 -9.36
C GLN A 140 0.32 -25.44 -8.45
N LYS A 141 0.69 -25.60 -7.17
CA LYS A 141 -0.13 -26.35 -6.19
C LYS A 141 -1.48 -25.69 -6.01
N ASN A 142 -1.48 -24.38 -5.93
CA ASN A 142 -2.70 -23.60 -5.76
C ASN A 142 -3.66 -23.75 -6.95
N ALA A 143 -3.15 -23.78 -8.16
CA ALA A 143 -3.94 -24.07 -9.36
C ALA A 143 -4.67 -25.42 -9.31
N GLN A 144 -4.17 -26.37 -8.53
CA GLN A 144 -4.78 -27.68 -8.32
C GLN A 144 -5.79 -27.70 -7.16
N MET A 145 -5.66 -26.79 -6.20
CA MET A 145 -6.44 -26.79 -4.95
C MET A 145 -7.74 -25.97 -5.01
N TRP A 146 -8.04 -25.29 -6.08
CA TRP A 146 -9.31 -24.58 -6.40
C TRP A 146 -9.73 -23.43 -5.49
N HIS A 147 -9.03 -23.15 -4.39
CA HIS A 147 -9.56 -22.36 -3.29
C HIS A 147 -8.67 -21.22 -2.78
N SER A 148 -7.44 -21.12 -3.23
CA SER A 148 -6.58 -20.07 -2.71
C SER A 148 -6.72 -18.80 -3.56
N ARG A 149 -7.00 -17.70 -2.89
CA ARG A 149 -7.16 -16.37 -3.49
C ARG A 149 -5.85 -15.61 -3.44
N LEU A 150 -4.81 -16.17 -4.08
CA LEU A 150 -3.52 -15.51 -4.20
C LEU A 150 -3.54 -14.44 -5.30
N ALA A 151 -2.90 -13.32 -5.04
CA ALA A 151 -2.62 -12.30 -6.04
C ALA A 151 -1.23 -11.72 -5.84
N GLU A 152 -0.51 -11.47 -6.93
CA GLU A 152 0.77 -10.77 -6.90
C GLU A 152 0.64 -9.34 -7.43
N SER A 153 1.31 -8.39 -6.78
CA SER A 153 1.50 -7.04 -7.27
C SER A 153 2.61 -7.04 -8.33
N ASN A 154 2.29 -6.61 -9.55
CA ASN A 154 3.23 -6.67 -10.65
C ASN A 154 4.04 -5.36 -10.77
N ASP A 155 4.99 -5.16 -9.86
CA ASP A 155 5.89 -4.00 -9.86
C ASP A 155 6.70 -3.90 -11.15
N GLY A 156 7.08 -5.05 -11.71
CA GLY A 156 7.74 -5.09 -13.00
C GLY A 156 6.87 -4.51 -14.13
N PHE A 157 5.55 -4.73 -14.10
CA PHE A 157 4.63 -4.08 -15.03
C PHE A 157 4.61 -2.57 -14.84
N MET A 158 4.50 -2.09 -13.60
CA MET A 158 4.55 -0.66 -13.28
C MET A 158 5.80 -0.01 -13.86
N ASN A 159 6.97 -0.56 -13.58
CA ASN A 159 8.25 -0.01 -14.02
C ASN A 159 8.39 -0.01 -15.54
N ASP A 160 8.10 -1.14 -16.19
CA ASP A 160 8.23 -1.26 -17.65
C ASP A 160 7.17 -0.41 -18.38
N CYS A 161 5.96 -0.28 -17.84
CA CYS A 161 4.91 0.60 -18.35
C CYS A 161 5.32 2.07 -18.29
N ARG A 162 5.84 2.52 -17.14
CA ARG A 162 6.32 3.90 -16.97
C ARG A 162 7.46 4.23 -17.90
N ARG A 163 8.42 3.34 -18.07
CA ARG A 163 9.53 3.48 -19.01
C ARG A 163 9.06 3.54 -20.47
N MET A 164 8.08 2.71 -20.82
CA MET A 164 7.48 2.76 -22.16
C MET A 164 6.72 4.08 -22.39
N LEU A 165 5.95 4.56 -21.41
CA LEU A 165 5.22 5.83 -21.48
C LEU A 165 6.17 7.03 -21.59
N ARG A 166 7.32 6.97 -20.92
CA ARG A 166 8.38 7.98 -21.02
C ARG A 166 9.08 7.98 -22.38
N GLY A 167 9.04 6.87 -23.11
CA GLY A 167 9.68 6.71 -24.42
C GLY A 167 11.09 6.16 -24.36
N ASP A 168 11.44 5.42 -23.29
CA ASP A 168 12.72 4.71 -23.21
C ASP A 168 12.82 3.68 -24.34
N GLY A 169 13.99 3.56 -24.95
CA GLY A 169 14.22 2.61 -26.05
C GLY A 169 14.05 1.16 -25.62
N GLU A 170 13.60 0.31 -26.57
CA GLU A 170 13.53 -1.16 -26.41
C GLU A 170 12.65 -1.71 -25.28
N GLN A 171 11.74 -0.90 -24.71
CA GLN A 171 10.89 -1.33 -23.59
C GLN A 171 9.65 -2.15 -24.01
N SER A 172 9.27 -2.12 -25.28
CA SER A 172 8.05 -2.78 -25.77
C SER A 172 8.05 -4.31 -25.54
N GLY A 173 9.21 -4.94 -25.68
CA GLY A 173 9.38 -6.38 -25.43
C GLY A 173 9.21 -6.74 -23.95
N ALA A 174 9.88 -6.01 -23.07
CA ALA A 174 9.78 -6.19 -21.63
C ALA A 174 8.34 -5.96 -21.14
N PHE A 175 7.73 -4.86 -21.56
CA PHE A 175 6.34 -4.55 -21.22
C PHE A 175 5.37 -5.63 -21.71
N ALA A 176 5.53 -6.15 -22.94
CA ALA A 176 4.69 -7.21 -23.48
C ALA A 176 4.80 -8.52 -22.67
N VAL A 177 5.98 -8.86 -22.15
CA VAL A 177 6.17 -10.00 -21.25
C VAL A 177 5.40 -9.80 -19.95
N ARG A 178 5.50 -8.63 -19.33
CA ARG A 178 4.77 -8.31 -18.10
C ARG A 178 3.26 -8.34 -18.29
N LEU A 179 2.79 -7.74 -19.38
CA LEU A 179 1.35 -7.69 -19.70
C LEU A 179 0.75 -9.10 -19.92
N ARG A 180 1.55 -10.04 -20.46
CA ARG A 180 1.12 -11.43 -20.70
C ARG A 180 1.23 -12.34 -19.48
N ARG A 181 1.79 -11.85 -18.37
CA ARG A 181 1.91 -12.67 -17.16
C ARG A 181 0.52 -13.01 -16.63
N ASN A 182 0.22 -14.30 -16.64
CA ASN A 182 -1.09 -14.83 -16.20
C ASN A 182 -0.94 -16.27 -15.68
N PRO A 183 -0.33 -16.46 -14.50
CA PRO A 183 -0.18 -17.79 -13.90
C PRO A 183 -1.54 -18.35 -13.47
N LYS A 184 -1.77 -19.63 -13.62
CA LYS A 184 -3.07 -20.27 -13.37
C LYS A 184 -3.51 -20.28 -11.90
N GLY A 185 -2.57 -20.21 -10.97
CA GLY A 185 -2.84 -20.35 -9.54
C GLY A 185 -2.75 -19.04 -8.75
N CYS A 186 -2.56 -17.91 -9.42
CA CYS A 186 -2.38 -16.62 -8.79
C CYS A 186 -2.89 -15.52 -9.72
N ALA A 187 -3.68 -14.60 -9.21
CA ALA A 187 -4.05 -13.42 -9.96
C ALA A 187 -2.85 -12.47 -10.10
N VAL A 188 -2.84 -11.63 -11.12
CA VAL A 188 -1.80 -10.61 -11.33
C VAL A 188 -2.46 -9.25 -11.33
N ILE A 189 -2.01 -8.38 -10.40
CA ILE A 189 -2.49 -7.01 -10.28
C ILE A 189 -1.51 -6.11 -11.01
N ASN A 190 -1.90 -5.66 -12.21
CA ASN A 190 -1.16 -4.67 -12.99
C ASN A 190 -1.58 -3.27 -12.57
N TYR A 191 -0.64 -2.39 -12.35
CA TYR A 191 -0.89 -1.01 -11.96
C TYR A 191 0.21 -0.08 -12.51
N VAL A 192 -0.09 1.22 -12.59
CA VAL A 192 0.87 2.25 -13.04
C VAL A 192 1.31 3.12 -11.87
N THR A 193 0.44 3.31 -10.89
CA THR A 193 0.69 4.11 -9.67
C THR A 193 0.21 3.37 -8.44
N THR A 194 0.85 3.66 -7.31
CA THR A 194 0.46 3.20 -5.98
C THR A 194 0.14 4.40 -5.08
N HIS A 195 -0.40 4.16 -3.89
CA HIS A 195 -0.72 5.20 -2.91
C HIS A 195 0.52 5.74 -2.19
N ASP A 196 1.62 5.01 -2.19
CA ASP A 196 2.90 5.31 -1.52
C ASP A 196 3.98 5.86 -2.44
N GLY A 197 3.70 6.00 -3.74
CA GLY A 197 4.62 6.50 -4.74
C GLY A 197 4.10 7.75 -5.46
N PHE A 198 4.66 8.04 -6.62
CA PHE A 198 4.18 9.11 -7.48
C PHE A 198 2.75 8.88 -7.90
N THR A 199 1.92 9.90 -7.75
CA THR A 199 0.58 9.93 -8.33
C THR A 199 0.67 9.97 -9.87
N LEU A 200 -0.45 9.75 -10.56
CA LEU A 200 -0.48 9.87 -12.01
C LEU A 200 -0.17 11.30 -12.50
N GLU A 201 -0.44 12.33 -11.67
CA GLU A 201 -0.03 13.71 -11.95
C GLU A 201 1.47 13.90 -11.77
N ASP A 202 2.06 13.32 -10.73
CA ASP A 202 3.49 13.45 -10.47
C ASP A 202 4.33 12.78 -11.56
N LEU A 203 3.87 11.61 -12.06
CA LEU A 203 4.56 10.89 -13.15
C LEU A 203 4.75 11.71 -14.43
N VAL A 204 3.90 12.69 -14.66
CA VAL A 204 3.98 13.54 -15.86
C VAL A 204 4.43 14.96 -15.56
N SER A 205 4.73 15.25 -14.28
CA SER A 205 5.05 16.60 -13.81
C SER A 205 6.43 16.75 -13.19
N TYR A 206 7.03 15.65 -12.73
CA TYR A 206 8.31 15.66 -12.02
C TYR A 206 9.24 14.59 -12.55
N ASP A 207 10.50 14.95 -12.73
CA ASP A 207 11.59 13.99 -13.01
C ASP A 207 12.18 13.45 -11.71
N TYR A 208 12.10 14.24 -10.63
CA TYR A 208 12.68 13.94 -9.32
C TYR A 208 11.62 14.03 -8.22
N LYS A 209 11.83 13.33 -7.10
CA LYS A 209 11.02 13.51 -5.90
C LYS A 209 11.30 14.86 -5.23
N HIS A 210 10.29 15.45 -4.62
CA HIS A 210 10.34 16.74 -3.93
C HIS A 210 9.70 16.61 -2.54
N ASN A 211 10.29 15.77 -1.67
CA ASN A 211 9.73 15.37 -0.39
C ASN A 211 10.28 16.18 0.80
N GLN A 212 11.04 17.25 0.58
CA GLN A 212 11.69 18.04 1.64
C GLN A 212 10.69 18.56 2.69
N ALA A 213 9.47 18.88 2.25
CA ALA A 213 8.44 19.45 3.12
C ALA A 213 7.92 18.46 4.17
N ASN A 214 8.12 17.15 3.99
CA ASN A 214 7.69 16.15 4.96
C ASN A 214 8.67 15.92 6.12
N GLY A 215 9.84 16.57 6.08
CA GLY A 215 10.87 16.48 7.12
C GLY A 215 11.73 15.23 7.08
N GLU A 216 11.58 14.34 6.07
CA GLU A 216 12.40 13.14 5.90
C GLU A 216 13.68 13.41 5.07
N GLN A 217 13.90 14.66 4.66
CA GLN A 217 15.08 15.09 3.90
C GLN A 217 15.27 14.32 2.58
N ASP A 218 14.18 14.04 1.88
CA ASP A 218 14.13 13.23 0.65
C ASP A 218 14.67 11.79 0.81
N ARG A 219 14.75 11.25 2.01
CA ARG A 219 15.19 9.86 2.24
C ARG A 219 14.10 8.83 2.00
N ASP A 220 12.84 9.24 2.03
CA ASP A 220 11.66 8.43 1.79
C ASP A 220 11.34 8.31 0.30
N GLY A 221 10.64 7.24 -0.05
CA GLY A 221 10.27 6.93 -1.43
C GLY A 221 11.46 6.56 -2.32
N THR A 222 11.17 6.01 -3.48
CA THR A 222 12.19 5.62 -4.46
C THR A 222 12.71 6.81 -5.26
N ASP A 223 13.99 6.79 -5.64
CA ASP A 223 14.58 7.72 -6.61
C ASP A 223 14.25 7.31 -8.06
N TYR A 224 13.84 6.07 -8.29
CA TYR A 224 13.61 5.48 -9.61
C TYR A 224 12.12 5.44 -9.95
N ASN A 225 11.49 6.61 -10.15
CA ASN A 225 10.07 6.69 -10.47
C ASN A 225 9.74 6.47 -11.95
N TYR A 226 10.76 6.51 -12.84
CA TYR A 226 10.59 6.43 -14.30
C TYR A 226 9.56 7.44 -14.84
N SER A 227 9.50 8.60 -14.20
CA SER A 227 8.62 9.73 -14.53
C SER A 227 9.20 10.61 -15.63
N TRP A 228 8.39 11.50 -16.15
CA TRP A 228 8.81 12.51 -17.12
C TRP A 228 8.03 13.81 -16.91
N ASN A 229 8.74 14.90 -16.62
CA ASN A 229 8.14 16.21 -16.37
C ASN A 229 7.48 16.87 -17.59
N CYS A 230 7.55 16.22 -18.76
CA CYS A 230 7.07 16.75 -20.04
C CYS A 230 7.70 18.09 -20.46
N GLY A 231 8.93 18.35 -19.99
CA GLY A 231 9.71 19.54 -20.33
C GLY A 231 9.62 20.71 -19.35
N VAL A 232 8.92 20.55 -18.23
CA VAL A 232 8.89 21.53 -17.13
C VAL A 232 8.74 20.80 -15.80
N GLU A 233 9.69 20.97 -14.91
CA GLU A 233 9.63 20.40 -13.57
C GLU A 233 8.56 21.11 -12.72
N GLY A 234 7.62 20.33 -12.18
CA GLY A 234 6.56 20.84 -11.32
C GLY A 234 5.43 21.61 -12.04
N PRO A 235 4.70 22.47 -11.31
CA PRO A 235 3.54 23.17 -11.83
C PRO A 235 3.87 24.12 -12.99
N THR A 236 2.99 24.20 -13.99
CA THR A 236 3.18 25.07 -15.16
C THR A 236 1.85 25.64 -15.66
N ARG A 237 1.91 26.80 -16.33
CA ARG A 237 0.76 27.40 -17.04
C ARG A 237 0.90 27.27 -18.58
N LYS A 238 1.97 26.63 -19.07
CA LYS A 238 2.19 26.46 -20.52
C LYS A 238 1.18 25.46 -21.08
N LYS A 239 0.27 25.92 -21.92
CA LYS A 239 -0.82 25.11 -22.48
C LYS A 239 -0.33 23.87 -23.24
N GLU A 240 0.80 23.95 -23.91
CA GLU A 240 1.41 22.85 -24.65
C GLU A 240 1.82 21.70 -23.69
N ILE A 241 2.50 22.05 -22.61
CA ILE A 241 2.93 21.10 -21.59
C ILE A 241 1.71 20.45 -20.91
N LEU A 242 0.71 21.24 -20.52
CA LEU A 242 -0.52 20.72 -19.92
C LEU A 242 -1.26 19.74 -20.85
N ARG A 243 -1.30 20.04 -22.17
CA ARG A 243 -1.87 19.12 -23.17
C ARG A 243 -1.07 17.83 -23.28
N LEU A 244 0.26 17.92 -23.26
CA LEU A 244 1.14 16.75 -23.29
C LEU A 244 0.98 15.89 -22.05
N ARG A 245 1.00 16.48 -20.86
CA ARG A 245 0.75 15.79 -19.59
C ARG A 245 -0.60 15.06 -19.59
N MET A 246 -1.66 15.74 -20.05
CA MET A 246 -2.99 15.13 -20.15
C MET A 246 -3.00 13.95 -21.12
N ARG A 247 -2.27 14.02 -22.24
CA ARG A 247 -2.15 12.90 -23.17
C ARG A 247 -1.42 11.72 -22.54
N GLN A 248 -0.31 11.97 -21.84
CA GLN A 248 0.43 10.90 -21.16
C GLN A 248 -0.41 10.22 -20.05
N LYS A 249 -1.16 10.99 -19.26
CA LYS A 249 -2.09 10.41 -18.28
C LYS A 249 -3.14 9.52 -18.95
N LYS A 250 -3.71 9.95 -20.08
CA LYS A 250 -4.68 9.13 -20.83
C LYS A 250 -4.07 7.89 -21.46
N ASN A 251 -2.79 7.93 -21.84
CA ASN A 251 -2.09 6.77 -22.35
C ASN A 251 -1.79 5.73 -21.25
N ALA A 252 -1.72 6.16 -19.99
CA ALA A 252 -1.46 5.30 -18.84
C ALA A 252 -2.74 4.57 -18.34
N LEU A 253 -3.92 5.05 -18.69
CA LEU A 253 -5.23 4.48 -18.35
C LEU A 253 -5.77 3.59 -19.46
#